data_18efee5187fbaf05a20bf12e8df3373d
#
_entry.id   18efee5187fbaf05a20bf12e8df3373d
#
_cell.length_a   1.000
_cell.length_b   1.000
_cell.length_c   1.000
_cell.angle_alpha   90.00
_cell.angle_beta   90.00
_cell.angle_gamma   90.00
#
_symmetry.space_group_name_H-M   'P 1'
#
loop_
_entity.id
_entity.type
_entity.pdbx_description
1 polymer ?
#
loop_
_entity_poly.entity_id
_entity_poly.type
_entity_poly.pdbx_seq_one_letter_code
_entity_poly.pdbx_strand_id
1 'polypeptide(L)'
;MKYVFQDIENIKKNIKAKGFVLFLDFDLTLSPLVKNPAEATFPKNTKNLLRKLLKYTQIVIVSGRALQDVKKRVNIPGIIYVGNHGLEYEVNGVVKSVSVQTLSRKGLEETKKKFLKLKRKHNGVLVEDKKFTLALHYRLISSKNQPLLLTDIKKINLGLKKYNLHGVLYKKTFEVRPDIEKDKGTISLFIFKKLRSQRKIIYIGDGKTDEDAFRLLSHGVTIKVGKSKRSIAKYYVRNTTEVRKFLQWLLSLM
;
A
#
# COMPACT_ATOMS: atom_id res chain seq x y z
N MET A 1 -20.41 -0.46 -4.30
CA MET A 1 -19.94 -0.26 -2.91
C MET A 1 -21.02 0.39 -2.07
N LYS A 2 -21.26 -0.13 -0.86
CA LYS A 2 -22.13 0.48 0.16
C LYS A 2 -21.30 1.38 1.08
N TYR A 3 -21.90 2.41 1.67
CA TYR A 3 -21.25 3.18 2.72
C TYR A 3 -21.15 2.32 3.98
N VAL A 4 -19.95 2.17 4.55
CA VAL A 4 -19.68 1.18 5.59
C VAL A 4 -20.59 1.33 6.81
N PHE A 5 -20.85 2.58 7.24
CA PHE A 5 -21.67 2.85 8.42
C PHE A 5 -23.17 2.65 8.20
N GLN A 6 -23.65 2.51 6.96
CA GLN A 6 -25.04 2.12 6.65
C GLN A 6 -25.28 0.61 6.73
N ASP A 7 -24.22 -0.21 6.71
CA ASP A 7 -24.32 -1.69 6.72
C ASP A 7 -23.54 -2.30 7.91
N ILE A 8 -23.32 -1.50 8.95
CA ILE A 8 -22.41 -1.83 10.05
C ILE A 8 -22.90 -3.02 10.88
N GLU A 9 -24.21 -3.19 11.03
CA GLU A 9 -24.79 -4.33 11.74
C GLU A 9 -24.58 -5.66 10.97
N ASN A 10 -24.64 -5.61 9.64
CA ASN A 10 -24.33 -6.77 8.81
C ASN A 10 -22.84 -7.14 8.91
N ILE A 11 -21.95 -6.15 8.91
CA ILE A 11 -20.52 -6.36 9.13
C ILE A 11 -20.29 -6.99 10.50
N LYS A 12 -20.94 -6.48 11.55
CA LYS A 12 -20.87 -7.01 12.92
C LYS A 12 -21.26 -8.49 12.99
N LYS A 13 -22.40 -8.88 12.38
CA LYS A 13 -22.84 -10.28 12.29
C LYS A 13 -21.76 -11.16 11.62
N ASN A 14 -21.16 -10.66 10.53
CA ASN A 14 -20.13 -11.39 9.78
C ASN A 14 -18.84 -11.64 10.55
N ILE A 15 -18.43 -10.72 11.44
CA ILE A 15 -17.15 -10.79 12.16
C ILE A 15 -17.31 -11.34 13.59
N LYS A 16 -18.51 -11.23 14.23
CA LYS A 16 -18.75 -11.61 15.62
C LYS A 16 -18.50 -13.08 15.89
N ALA A 17 -18.92 -13.95 14.98
CA ALA A 17 -18.86 -15.40 15.21
C ALA A 17 -17.43 -15.98 15.18
N LYS A 18 -16.52 -15.40 14.39
CA LYS A 18 -15.17 -15.94 14.16
C LYS A 18 -14.04 -14.94 14.46
N GLY A 19 -14.36 -13.70 14.83
CA GLY A 19 -13.39 -12.61 14.89
C GLY A 19 -12.89 -12.22 13.49
N PHE A 20 -11.86 -11.40 13.42
CA PHE A 20 -11.28 -10.91 12.16
C PHE A 20 -9.76 -10.80 12.21
N VAL A 21 -9.13 -10.73 11.05
CA VAL A 21 -7.75 -10.29 10.83
C VAL A 21 -7.82 -9.00 10.02
N LEU A 22 -7.06 -7.98 10.43
CA LEU A 22 -7.12 -6.65 9.87
C LEU A 22 -5.93 -6.39 8.95
N PHE A 23 -6.20 -6.16 7.67
CA PHE A 23 -5.23 -5.74 6.66
C PHE A 23 -5.45 -4.26 6.34
N LEU A 24 -4.40 -3.46 6.43
CA LEU A 24 -4.46 -2.02 6.27
C LEU A 24 -3.38 -1.54 5.29
N ASP A 25 -3.77 -0.82 4.26
CA ASP A 25 -2.83 0.01 3.53
C ASP A 25 -2.38 1.20 4.41
N PHE A 26 -1.24 1.80 4.09
CA PHE A 26 -0.66 2.88 4.88
C PHE A 26 -0.99 4.26 4.31
N ASP A 27 -0.54 4.57 3.08
CA ASP A 27 -0.67 5.90 2.50
C ASP A 27 -2.11 6.19 2.09
N LEU A 28 -2.66 7.33 2.51
CA LEU A 28 -4.06 7.73 2.27
C LEU A 28 -5.12 6.79 2.88
N THR A 29 -4.68 5.82 3.66
CA THR A 29 -5.53 4.93 4.45
C THR A 29 -5.34 5.20 5.95
N LEU A 30 -4.13 5.06 6.46
CA LEU A 30 -3.75 5.37 7.84
C LEU A 30 -3.05 6.73 7.98
N SER A 31 -2.35 7.16 6.94
CA SER A 31 -1.64 8.45 6.86
C SER A 31 -2.37 9.39 5.91
N PRO A 32 -2.53 10.68 6.24
CA PRO A 32 -3.15 11.66 5.35
C PRO A 32 -2.28 11.93 4.12
N LEU A 33 -2.87 12.59 3.12
CA LEU A 33 -2.15 13.05 1.93
C LEU A 33 -1.13 14.12 2.32
N VAL A 34 0.11 13.93 1.89
CA VAL A 34 1.20 14.90 2.04
C VAL A 34 1.81 15.26 0.68
N LYS A 35 2.44 16.43 0.59
CA LYS A 35 3.11 16.86 -0.65
C LYS A 35 4.37 16.01 -0.92
N ASN A 36 5.17 15.79 0.11
CA ASN A 36 6.38 14.99 0.05
C ASN A 36 6.16 13.65 0.78
N PRO A 37 6.33 12.49 0.13
CA PRO A 37 6.18 11.17 0.77
C PRO A 37 7.03 10.98 2.03
N ALA A 38 8.20 11.65 2.11
CA ALA A 38 9.06 11.59 3.30
C ALA A 38 8.41 12.21 4.55
N GLU A 39 7.47 13.14 4.37
CA GLU A 39 6.76 13.84 5.46
C GLU A 39 5.50 13.12 5.94
N ALA A 40 5.16 11.97 5.35
CA ALA A 40 3.99 11.22 5.76
C ALA A 40 4.09 10.84 7.24
N THR A 41 3.12 11.30 8.04
CA THR A 41 3.06 11.04 9.48
C THR A 41 2.04 9.97 9.79
N PHE A 42 2.29 9.24 10.85
CA PHE A 42 1.32 8.30 11.40
C PHE A 42 0.67 8.92 12.64
N PRO A 43 -0.63 9.28 12.58
CA PRO A 43 -1.29 10.01 13.67
C PRO A 43 -1.26 9.23 14.99
N LYS A 44 -0.84 9.89 16.08
CA LYS A 44 -0.73 9.29 17.42
C LYS A 44 -2.02 8.57 17.86
N ASN A 45 -3.18 9.18 17.58
CA ASN A 45 -4.48 8.59 17.94
C ASN A 45 -4.73 7.28 17.19
N THR A 46 -4.38 7.19 15.88
CA THR A 46 -4.49 5.97 15.11
C THR A 46 -3.49 4.92 15.60
N LYS A 47 -2.27 5.34 15.96
CA LYS A 47 -1.25 4.45 16.54
C LYS A 47 -1.74 3.80 17.83
N ASN A 48 -2.31 4.59 18.75
CA ASN A 48 -2.84 4.09 20.01
C ASN A 48 -4.03 3.14 19.79
N LEU A 49 -4.87 3.43 18.81
CA LEU A 49 -6.01 2.59 18.45
C LEU A 49 -5.55 1.22 17.91
N LEU A 50 -4.55 1.19 17.02
CA LEU A 50 -4.00 -0.07 16.54
C LEU A 50 -3.34 -0.89 17.66
N ARG A 51 -2.65 -0.25 18.61
CA ARG A 51 -2.09 -0.94 19.78
C ARG A 51 -3.17 -1.62 20.64
N LYS A 52 -4.33 -0.95 20.81
CA LYS A 52 -5.46 -1.54 21.53
C LYS A 52 -6.07 -2.72 20.75
N LEU A 53 -6.32 -2.54 19.45
CA LEU A 53 -6.85 -3.60 18.60
C LEU A 53 -5.93 -4.82 18.51
N LEU A 54 -4.62 -4.62 18.55
CA LEU A 54 -3.63 -5.70 18.47
C LEU A 54 -3.74 -6.71 19.63
N LYS A 55 -4.35 -6.32 20.76
CA LYS A 55 -4.63 -7.24 21.88
C LYS A 55 -5.68 -8.30 21.51
N TYR A 56 -6.51 -8.04 20.52
CA TYR A 56 -7.66 -8.88 20.17
C TYR A 56 -7.55 -9.51 18.77
N THR A 57 -6.78 -8.89 17.89
CA THR A 57 -6.67 -9.33 16.50
C THR A 57 -5.27 -9.17 15.94
N GLN A 58 -4.97 -9.94 14.91
CA GLN A 58 -3.76 -9.76 14.11
C GLN A 58 -3.95 -8.60 13.15
N ILE A 59 -2.92 -7.76 13.04
CA ILE A 59 -2.90 -6.60 12.16
C ILE A 59 -1.74 -6.75 11.18
N VAL A 60 -2.05 -6.57 9.90
CA VAL A 60 -1.10 -6.60 8.78
C VAL A 60 -1.13 -5.24 8.10
N ILE A 61 0.00 -4.57 8.00
CA ILE A 61 0.13 -3.35 7.19
C ILE A 61 0.75 -3.70 5.85
N VAL A 62 0.06 -3.36 4.76
CA VAL A 62 0.44 -3.70 3.38
C VAL A 62 0.69 -2.41 2.60
N SER A 63 1.96 -2.10 2.30
CA SER A 63 2.33 -0.81 1.72
C SER A 63 3.17 -0.93 0.45
N GLY A 64 3.09 0.10 -0.39
CA GLY A 64 4.03 0.30 -1.50
C GLY A 64 5.36 0.94 -1.07
N ARG A 65 5.50 1.33 0.20
CA ARG A 65 6.76 1.80 0.78
C ARG A 65 7.74 0.66 0.98
N ALA A 66 9.04 0.98 1.05
CA ALA A 66 10.03 0.04 1.55
C ALA A 66 9.64 -0.45 2.95
N LEU A 67 9.89 -1.73 3.24
CA LEU A 67 9.53 -2.37 4.51
C LEU A 67 10.07 -1.59 5.72
N GLN A 68 11.33 -1.19 5.68
CA GLN A 68 11.96 -0.44 6.76
C GLN A 68 11.35 0.95 6.96
N ASP A 69 10.91 1.62 5.88
CA ASP A 69 10.27 2.93 5.98
C ASP A 69 8.89 2.82 6.63
N VAL A 70 8.02 1.91 6.16
CA VAL A 70 6.70 1.73 6.78
C VAL A 70 6.81 1.24 8.23
N LYS A 71 7.74 0.34 8.52
CA LYS A 71 8.00 -0.15 9.89
C LYS A 71 8.45 0.98 10.81
N LYS A 72 9.40 1.82 10.39
CA LYS A 72 9.88 2.99 11.15
C LYS A 72 8.75 3.97 11.47
N ARG A 73 7.85 4.24 10.50
CA ARG A 73 6.74 5.18 10.67
C ARG A 73 5.70 4.67 11.64
N VAL A 74 5.28 3.42 11.48
CA VAL A 74 4.23 2.82 12.32
C VAL A 74 4.78 2.47 13.70
N ASN A 75 5.90 1.76 13.76
CA ASN A 75 6.62 1.40 14.98
C ASN A 75 5.71 0.86 16.10
N ILE A 76 5.02 -0.24 15.80
CA ILE A 76 4.20 -0.99 16.75
C ILE A 76 4.67 -2.45 16.71
N PRO A 77 5.25 -2.99 17.79
CA PRO A 77 5.60 -4.41 17.89
C PRO A 77 4.37 -5.30 17.73
N GLY A 78 4.54 -6.48 17.13
CA GLY A 78 3.47 -7.45 16.92
C GLY A 78 2.65 -7.25 15.64
N ILE A 79 2.78 -6.11 14.95
CA ILE A 79 2.21 -5.92 13.62
C ILE A 79 3.06 -6.67 12.58
N ILE A 80 2.39 -7.30 11.65
CA ILE A 80 3.01 -7.88 10.44
C ILE A 80 3.14 -6.76 9.40
N TYR A 81 4.34 -6.57 8.87
CA TYR A 81 4.61 -5.53 7.89
C TYR A 81 4.88 -6.13 6.51
N VAL A 82 4.30 -5.52 5.50
CA VAL A 82 4.56 -5.82 4.08
C VAL A 82 4.98 -4.54 3.39
N GLY A 83 6.14 -4.58 2.73
CA GLY A 83 6.71 -3.49 1.95
C GLY A 83 6.77 -3.80 0.44
N ASN A 84 7.06 -2.76 -0.34
CA ASN A 84 7.28 -2.85 -1.78
C ASN A 84 6.20 -3.66 -2.51
N HIS A 85 4.92 -3.41 -2.17
CA HIS A 85 3.74 -4.10 -2.75
C HIS A 85 3.75 -5.64 -2.60
N GLY A 86 4.46 -6.18 -1.61
CA GLY A 86 4.55 -7.63 -1.37
C GLY A 86 5.90 -8.26 -1.71
N LEU A 87 6.87 -7.48 -2.20
CA LEU A 87 8.20 -7.99 -2.49
C LEU A 87 9.02 -8.29 -1.24
N GLU A 88 8.66 -7.69 -0.11
CA GLU A 88 9.27 -7.95 1.19
C GLU A 88 8.23 -7.90 2.31
N TYR A 89 8.42 -8.71 3.33
CA TYR A 89 7.52 -8.74 4.48
C TYR A 89 8.24 -9.21 5.75
N GLU A 90 7.72 -8.83 6.91
CA GLU A 90 8.21 -9.26 8.21
C GLU A 90 7.06 -9.91 9.01
N VAL A 91 7.32 -11.12 9.50
CA VAL A 91 6.42 -11.86 10.39
C VAL A 91 7.25 -12.35 11.58
N ASN A 92 6.81 -12.04 12.80
CA ASN A 92 7.50 -12.43 14.05
C ASN A 92 8.98 -12.03 14.07
N GLY A 93 9.30 -10.83 13.57
CA GLY A 93 10.69 -10.32 13.52
C GLY A 93 11.55 -10.90 12.38
N VAL A 94 11.06 -11.90 11.65
CA VAL A 94 11.80 -12.51 10.54
C VAL A 94 11.42 -11.80 9.24
N VAL A 95 12.41 -11.14 8.62
CA VAL A 95 12.26 -10.48 7.32
C VAL A 95 12.45 -11.50 6.20
N LYS A 96 11.54 -11.53 5.27
CA LYS A 96 11.62 -12.31 4.02
C LYS A 96 11.40 -11.40 2.82
N SER A 97 12.10 -11.69 1.74
CA SER A 97 11.94 -11.00 0.45
C SER A 97 11.83 -11.99 -0.69
N VAL A 98 11.19 -11.53 -1.75
CA VAL A 98 11.15 -12.28 -3.02
C VAL A 98 12.54 -12.22 -3.67
N SER A 99 12.96 -13.31 -4.28
CA SER A 99 14.17 -13.31 -5.11
C SER A 99 13.92 -12.47 -6.37
N VAL A 100 14.62 -11.36 -6.49
CA VAL A 100 14.58 -10.51 -7.69
C VAL A 100 15.75 -10.94 -8.59
N GLN A 101 15.45 -11.24 -9.85
CA GLN A 101 16.44 -11.67 -10.84
C GLN A 101 17.56 -10.64 -10.99
N THR A 102 18.77 -11.10 -11.25
CA THR A 102 19.96 -10.25 -11.46
C THR A 102 19.73 -9.24 -12.58
N LEU A 103 19.06 -9.65 -13.67
CA LEU A 103 18.72 -8.77 -14.79
C LEU A 103 17.84 -7.60 -14.34
N SER A 104 16.81 -7.85 -13.53
CA SER A 104 15.93 -6.79 -13.00
C SER A 104 16.68 -5.84 -12.06
N ARG A 105 17.60 -6.36 -11.24
CA ARG A 105 18.46 -5.51 -10.38
C ARG A 105 19.34 -4.58 -11.21
N LYS A 106 19.99 -5.10 -12.26
CA LYS A 106 20.77 -4.29 -13.22
C LYS A 106 19.89 -3.22 -13.87
N GLY A 107 18.67 -3.58 -14.29
CA GLY A 107 17.72 -2.65 -14.88
C GLY A 107 17.28 -1.55 -13.92
N LEU A 108 17.08 -1.85 -12.62
CA LEU A 108 16.78 -0.85 -11.60
C LEU A 108 17.95 0.13 -11.42
N GLU A 109 19.19 -0.35 -11.35
CA GLU A 109 20.36 0.51 -11.24
C GLU A 109 20.53 1.46 -12.45
N GLU A 110 20.32 0.95 -13.67
CA GLU A 110 20.35 1.80 -14.86
C GLU A 110 19.20 2.81 -14.89
N THR A 111 18.03 2.39 -14.45
CA THR A 111 16.85 3.28 -14.35
C THR A 111 17.08 4.38 -13.30
N LYS A 112 17.70 4.03 -12.17
CA LYS A 112 18.08 4.99 -11.13
C LYS A 112 19.00 6.09 -11.69
N LYS A 113 20.01 5.71 -12.47
CA LYS A 113 20.90 6.69 -13.17
C LYS A 113 20.10 7.64 -14.07
N LYS A 114 19.12 7.11 -14.83
CA LYS A 114 18.23 7.92 -15.67
C LYS A 114 17.33 8.84 -14.83
N PHE A 115 16.75 8.36 -13.73
CA PHE A 115 15.94 9.18 -12.82
C PHE A 115 16.75 10.32 -12.20
N LEU A 116 18.01 10.07 -11.82
CA LEU A 116 18.90 11.10 -11.31
C LEU A 116 19.22 12.18 -12.37
N LYS A 117 19.34 11.79 -13.65
CA LYS A 117 19.46 12.77 -14.75
C LYS A 117 18.18 13.61 -14.89
N LEU A 118 16.98 12.98 -14.80
CA LEU A 118 15.72 13.72 -14.82
C LEU A 118 15.56 14.66 -13.62
N LYS A 119 16.00 14.24 -12.43
CA LYS A 119 16.01 15.10 -11.24
C LYS A 119 16.86 16.37 -11.44
N ARG A 120 18.01 16.26 -12.14
CA ARG A 120 18.85 17.43 -12.47
C ARG A 120 18.21 18.32 -13.54
N LYS A 121 17.52 17.72 -14.52
CA LYS A 121 16.87 18.42 -15.64
C LYS A 121 15.57 19.12 -15.26
N HIS A 122 14.81 18.55 -14.31
CA HIS A 122 13.49 19.03 -13.93
C HIS A 122 13.44 19.35 -12.43
N ASN A 123 13.45 20.63 -12.11
CA ASN A 123 13.32 21.07 -10.72
C ASN A 123 11.97 20.62 -10.13
N GLY A 124 11.98 20.04 -8.93
CA GLY A 124 10.80 19.48 -8.26
C GLY A 124 10.60 17.97 -8.47
N VAL A 125 11.49 17.29 -9.23
CA VAL A 125 11.54 15.82 -9.26
C VAL A 125 12.20 15.29 -8.00
N LEU A 126 11.53 14.34 -7.33
CA LEU A 126 12.11 13.56 -6.23
C LEU A 126 12.28 12.12 -6.69
N VAL A 127 13.44 11.53 -6.40
CA VAL A 127 13.74 10.12 -6.69
C VAL A 127 13.82 9.36 -5.38
N GLU A 128 13.05 8.28 -5.28
CA GLU A 128 13.03 7.39 -4.13
C GLU A 128 13.49 5.99 -4.55
N ASP A 129 14.56 5.51 -3.94
CA ASP A 129 15.04 4.14 -4.08
C ASP A 129 14.51 3.31 -2.92
N LYS A 130 13.67 2.32 -3.24
CA LYS A 130 13.03 1.43 -2.26
C LYS A 130 13.69 0.04 -2.24
N LYS A 131 14.92 -0.09 -2.75
CA LYS A 131 15.68 -1.34 -2.86
C LYS A 131 15.16 -2.30 -3.96
N PHE A 132 13.86 -2.58 -3.99
CA PHE A 132 13.22 -3.50 -4.94
C PHE A 132 12.44 -2.78 -6.03
N THR A 133 12.11 -1.51 -5.81
CA THR A 133 11.40 -0.64 -6.75
C THR A 133 12.01 0.75 -6.72
N LEU A 134 11.77 1.53 -7.78
CA LEU A 134 12.20 2.93 -7.88
C LEU A 134 10.99 3.81 -8.13
N ALA A 135 10.88 4.92 -7.42
CA ALA A 135 9.82 5.88 -7.66
C ALA A 135 10.39 7.26 -8.04
N LEU A 136 9.80 7.86 -9.06
CA LEU A 136 10.04 9.24 -9.48
C LEU A 136 8.76 10.03 -9.20
N HIS A 137 8.82 10.88 -8.18
CA HIS A 137 7.71 11.76 -7.78
C HIS A 137 7.85 13.11 -8.50
N TYR A 138 6.76 13.60 -9.09
CA TYR A 138 6.74 14.87 -9.83
C TYR A 138 5.57 15.78 -9.46
N ARG A 139 5.08 15.64 -8.23
CA ARG A 139 3.99 16.48 -7.72
C ARG A 139 4.37 17.94 -7.58
N LEU A 140 5.64 18.23 -7.32
CA LEU A 140 6.17 19.57 -7.14
C LEU A 140 6.50 20.27 -8.47
N ILE A 141 6.40 19.58 -9.60
CA ILE A 141 6.63 20.16 -10.92
C ILE A 141 5.39 20.96 -11.36
N SER A 142 5.63 22.16 -11.87
CA SER A 142 4.58 23.00 -12.45
C SER A 142 3.88 22.30 -13.61
N SER A 143 2.59 22.55 -13.79
CA SER A 143 1.79 21.93 -14.85
C SER A 143 2.37 22.16 -16.24
N LYS A 144 3.01 23.32 -16.48
CA LYS A 144 3.67 23.70 -17.75
C LYS A 144 4.82 22.75 -18.09
N ASN A 145 5.58 22.27 -17.11
CA ASN A 145 6.78 21.45 -17.32
C ASN A 145 6.49 19.93 -17.26
N GLN A 146 5.29 19.52 -16.84
CA GLN A 146 4.93 18.10 -16.75
C GLN A 146 4.92 17.38 -18.10
N PRO A 147 4.43 17.94 -19.23
CA PRO A 147 4.43 17.25 -20.52
C PRO A 147 5.83 16.82 -20.96
N LEU A 148 6.84 17.69 -20.79
CA LEU A 148 8.23 17.38 -21.14
C LEU A 148 8.78 16.22 -20.30
N LEU A 149 8.54 16.25 -18.98
CA LEU A 149 8.93 15.15 -18.09
C LEU A 149 8.23 13.83 -18.48
N LEU A 150 6.92 13.89 -18.78
CA LEU A 150 6.17 12.69 -19.16
C LEU A 150 6.67 12.07 -20.46
N THR A 151 7.15 12.89 -21.41
CA THR A 151 7.83 12.42 -22.63
C THR A 151 9.12 11.68 -22.28
N ASP A 152 9.94 12.22 -21.38
CA ASP A 152 11.18 11.56 -20.92
C ASP A 152 10.87 10.24 -20.18
N ILE A 153 9.85 10.24 -19.31
CA ILE A 153 9.36 9.03 -18.62
C ILE A 153 8.92 7.97 -19.63
N LYS A 154 8.18 8.35 -20.67
CA LYS A 154 7.73 7.42 -21.73
C LYS A 154 8.92 6.73 -22.41
N LYS A 155 9.98 7.48 -22.74
CA LYS A 155 11.22 6.90 -23.31
C LYS A 155 11.87 5.89 -22.36
N ILE A 156 11.92 6.19 -21.04
CA ILE A 156 12.45 5.26 -20.06
C ILE A 156 11.58 4.00 -19.99
N ASN A 157 10.27 4.15 -19.95
CA ASN A 157 9.32 3.04 -19.83
C ASN A 157 9.44 2.03 -20.98
N LEU A 158 9.66 2.49 -22.21
CA LEU A 158 9.87 1.62 -23.37
C LEU A 158 11.08 0.68 -23.22
N GLY A 159 12.10 1.11 -22.49
CA GLY A 159 13.31 0.32 -22.27
C GLY A 159 13.28 -0.63 -21.07
N LEU A 160 12.19 -0.67 -20.29
CA LEU A 160 12.14 -1.45 -19.04
C LEU A 160 11.97 -2.95 -19.29
N LYS A 161 11.17 -3.33 -20.30
CA LYS A 161 10.80 -4.73 -20.58
C LYS A 161 12.01 -5.65 -20.77
N LYS A 162 13.09 -5.16 -21.40
CA LYS A 162 14.32 -5.93 -21.59
C LYS A 162 15.02 -6.34 -20.29
N TYR A 163 14.66 -5.72 -19.16
CA TYR A 163 15.17 -6.03 -17.82
C TYR A 163 14.14 -6.76 -16.95
N ASN A 164 13.04 -7.25 -17.51
CA ASN A 164 11.91 -7.79 -16.77
C ASN A 164 11.40 -6.79 -15.73
N LEU A 165 11.26 -5.53 -16.14
CA LEU A 165 10.70 -4.42 -15.36
C LEU A 165 9.50 -3.84 -16.09
N HIS A 166 8.58 -3.27 -15.31
CA HIS A 166 7.47 -2.46 -15.83
C HIS A 166 7.33 -1.16 -15.06
N GLY A 167 6.76 -0.15 -15.70
CA GLY A 167 6.49 1.16 -15.11
C GLY A 167 5.01 1.39 -14.87
N VAL A 168 4.68 1.98 -13.73
CA VAL A 168 3.31 2.34 -13.35
C VAL A 168 3.23 3.83 -13.05
N LEU A 169 2.30 4.53 -13.74
CA LEU A 169 1.97 5.94 -13.46
C LEU A 169 0.75 6.01 -12.53
N TYR A 170 0.92 6.65 -11.37
CA TYR A 170 -0.18 6.86 -10.43
C TYR A 170 0.04 8.10 -9.56
N LYS A 171 -0.97 8.97 -9.45
CA LYS A 171 -1.01 10.15 -8.56
C LYS A 171 0.28 11.02 -8.57
N LYS A 172 0.81 11.36 -9.76
CA LYS A 172 2.04 12.13 -9.95
C LYS A 172 3.31 11.40 -9.48
N THR A 173 3.30 10.09 -9.59
CA THR A 173 4.45 9.22 -9.37
C THR A 173 4.58 8.26 -10.55
N PHE A 174 5.79 8.07 -11.05
CA PHE A 174 6.16 6.98 -11.94
C PHE A 174 7.00 5.98 -11.16
N GLU A 175 6.47 4.79 -10.96
CA GLU A 175 7.15 3.73 -10.21
C GLU A 175 7.57 2.61 -11.15
N VAL A 176 8.82 2.16 -11.02
CA VAL A 176 9.40 1.04 -11.76
C VAL A 176 9.54 -0.16 -10.84
N ARG A 177 9.02 -1.29 -11.26
CA ARG A 177 8.92 -2.54 -10.50
C ARG A 177 9.44 -3.71 -11.30
N PRO A 178 10.01 -4.74 -10.65
CA PRO A 178 10.22 -6.04 -11.28
C PRO A 178 8.89 -6.64 -11.79
N ASP A 179 8.95 -7.30 -12.93
CA ASP A 179 7.81 -8.01 -13.49
C ASP A 179 7.68 -9.39 -12.81
N ILE A 180 7.14 -9.35 -11.60
CA ILE A 180 6.93 -10.50 -10.73
C ILE A 180 5.46 -10.52 -10.37
N GLU A 181 4.82 -11.68 -10.42
CA GLU A 181 3.42 -11.88 -10.01
C GLU A 181 3.24 -11.74 -8.49
N LYS A 182 3.60 -10.58 -7.96
CA LYS A 182 3.41 -10.19 -6.57
C LYS A 182 2.75 -8.82 -6.51
N ASP A 183 1.63 -8.78 -5.83
CA ASP A 183 0.83 -7.60 -5.57
C ASP A 183 0.28 -7.62 -4.14
N LYS A 184 -0.42 -6.56 -3.75
CA LYS A 184 -1.01 -6.47 -2.41
C LYS A 184 -2.03 -7.57 -2.13
N GLY A 185 -2.71 -8.09 -3.15
CA GLY A 185 -3.68 -9.16 -3.01
C GLY A 185 -3.03 -10.50 -2.75
N THR A 186 -2.09 -10.91 -3.60
CA THR A 186 -1.39 -12.20 -3.51
C THR A 186 -0.63 -12.33 -2.19
N ILE A 187 0.06 -11.27 -1.75
CA ILE A 187 0.78 -11.30 -0.47
C ILE A 187 -0.20 -11.31 0.73
N SER A 188 -1.29 -10.57 0.67
CA SER A 188 -2.30 -10.57 1.75
C SER A 188 -2.95 -11.94 1.91
N LEU A 189 -3.32 -12.59 0.80
CA LEU A 189 -3.85 -13.94 0.81
C LEU A 189 -2.84 -14.96 1.33
N PHE A 190 -1.57 -14.84 0.92
CA PHE A 190 -0.47 -15.68 1.42
C PHE A 190 -0.30 -15.55 2.93
N ILE A 191 -0.23 -14.32 3.45
CA ILE A 191 -0.10 -14.08 4.90
C ILE A 191 -1.30 -14.61 5.64
N PHE A 192 -2.52 -14.37 5.14
CA PHE A 192 -3.73 -14.87 5.77
C PHE A 192 -3.74 -16.41 5.88
N LYS A 193 -3.38 -17.12 4.80
CA LYS A 193 -3.23 -18.59 4.82
C LYS A 193 -2.16 -19.03 5.82
N LYS A 194 -1.02 -18.32 5.87
CA LYS A 194 0.07 -18.62 6.80
C LYS A 194 -0.32 -18.46 8.28
N LEU A 195 -1.21 -17.54 8.58
CA LEU A 195 -1.76 -17.35 9.92
C LEU A 195 -2.70 -18.50 10.35
N ARG A 196 -3.06 -19.43 9.44
CA ARG A 196 -4.00 -20.54 9.67
C ARG A 196 -5.27 -20.12 10.41
N SER A 197 -5.74 -18.90 10.13
CA SER A 197 -6.85 -18.28 10.85
C SER A 197 -8.19 -18.68 10.25
N GLN A 198 -9.14 -19.06 11.10
CA GLN A 198 -10.56 -19.25 10.73
C GLN A 198 -11.34 -17.92 10.77
N ARG A 199 -10.66 -16.81 11.11
CA ARG A 199 -11.26 -15.48 11.27
C ARG A 199 -11.65 -14.89 9.91
N LYS A 200 -12.50 -13.87 9.93
CA LYS A 200 -12.84 -13.10 8.73
C LYS A 200 -11.72 -12.12 8.39
N ILE A 201 -11.58 -11.81 7.12
CA ILE A 201 -10.65 -10.76 6.68
C ILE A 201 -11.38 -9.44 6.62
N ILE A 202 -10.74 -8.38 7.13
CA ILE A 202 -11.09 -7.00 6.84
C ILE A 202 -9.89 -6.38 6.14
N TYR A 203 -10.06 -5.87 4.92
CA TYR A 203 -9.02 -5.16 4.17
C TYR A 203 -9.48 -3.73 3.89
N ILE A 204 -8.64 -2.74 4.23
CA ILE A 204 -8.91 -1.31 3.99
C ILE A 204 -7.77 -0.73 3.16
N GLY A 205 -8.10 -0.08 2.04
CA GLY A 205 -7.11 0.54 1.15
C GLY A 205 -7.69 1.65 0.27
N ASP A 206 -6.83 2.53 -0.28
CA ASP A 206 -7.25 3.69 -1.07
C ASP A 206 -6.92 3.60 -2.56
N GLY A 207 -5.91 2.80 -2.92
CA GLY A 207 -5.26 2.85 -4.21
C GLY A 207 -5.75 1.83 -5.25
N LYS A 208 -5.19 1.97 -6.47
CA LYS A 208 -5.41 1.00 -7.55
C LYS A 208 -4.81 -0.37 -7.20
N THR A 209 -3.70 -0.39 -6.48
CA THR A 209 -3.03 -1.63 -6.04
C THR A 209 -3.79 -2.37 -4.95
N ASP A 210 -4.75 -1.72 -4.28
CA ASP A 210 -5.63 -2.39 -3.31
C ASP A 210 -6.78 -3.11 -3.99
N GLU A 211 -7.08 -2.81 -5.26
CA GLU A 211 -8.10 -3.55 -6.02
C GLU A 211 -7.72 -5.02 -6.20
N ASP A 212 -6.41 -5.34 -6.28
CA ASP A 212 -5.94 -6.72 -6.32
C ASP A 212 -6.25 -7.44 -5.01
N ALA A 213 -6.09 -6.75 -3.87
CA ALA A 213 -6.49 -7.27 -2.58
C ALA A 213 -8.02 -7.39 -2.44
N PHE A 214 -8.79 -6.39 -2.91
CA PHE A 214 -10.25 -6.48 -2.88
C PHE A 214 -10.79 -7.66 -3.69
N ARG A 215 -10.15 -7.98 -4.81
CA ARG A 215 -10.51 -9.13 -5.65
C ARG A 215 -10.23 -10.44 -4.95
N LEU A 216 -9.00 -10.66 -4.48
CA LEU A 216 -8.57 -11.92 -3.89
C LEU A 216 -9.18 -12.18 -2.50
N LEU A 217 -9.52 -11.11 -1.78
CA LEU A 217 -10.11 -11.17 -0.44
C LEU A 217 -11.63 -10.90 -0.45
N SER A 218 -12.28 -11.10 -1.58
CA SER A 218 -13.71 -10.81 -1.78
C SER A 218 -14.65 -11.55 -0.83
N HIS A 219 -14.24 -12.66 -0.22
CA HIS A 219 -15.01 -13.35 0.83
C HIS A 219 -15.03 -12.60 2.18
N GLY A 220 -14.12 -11.64 2.38
CA GLY A 220 -14.03 -10.79 3.55
C GLY A 220 -14.84 -9.50 3.43
N VAL A 221 -14.52 -8.57 4.32
CA VAL A 221 -14.98 -7.17 4.33
C VAL A 221 -13.92 -6.32 3.67
N THR A 222 -14.17 -5.85 2.44
CA THR A 222 -13.25 -5.00 1.69
C THR A 222 -13.77 -3.57 1.68
N ILE A 223 -12.94 -2.62 2.10
CA ILE A 223 -13.32 -1.22 2.31
C ILE A 223 -12.38 -0.30 1.53
N LYS A 224 -12.93 0.45 0.60
CA LYS A 224 -12.21 1.49 -0.13
C LYS A 224 -12.23 2.82 0.62
N VAL A 225 -11.08 3.47 0.71
CA VAL A 225 -11.01 4.87 1.17
C VAL A 225 -11.26 5.79 -0.05
N GLY A 226 -12.30 6.63 0.05
CA GLY A 226 -12.84 7.39 -1.07
C GLY A 226 -13.84 6.60 -1.92
N LYS A 227 -14.98 7.21 -2.24
CA LYS A 227 -16.00 6.62 -3.12
C LYS A 227 -15.49 6.53 -4.57
N SER A 228 -15.65 5.40 -5.22
CA SER A 228 -15.27 5.21 -6.63
C SER A 228 -16.23 4.26 -7.34
N LYS A 229 -16.75 4.63 -8.50
CA LYS A 229 -17.59 3.76 -9.33
C LYS A 229 -16.80 2.58 -9.94
N ARG A 230 -15.48 2.67 -10.01
CA ARG A 230 -14.60 1.66 -10.64
C ARG A 230 -14.02 0.64 -9.65
N SER A 231 -14.27 0.80 -8.37
CA SER A 231 -13.75 -0.12 -7.35
C SER A 231 -14.65 -1.34 -7.19
N ILE A 232 -14.02 -2.49 -6.97
CA ILE A 232 -14.68 -3.76 -6.65
C ILE A 232 -14.82 -4.02 -5.15
N ALA A 233 -14.37 -3.10 -4.30
CA ALA A 233 -14.57 -3.17 -2.86
C ALA A 233 -16.06 -3.24 -2.52
N LYS A 234 -16.44 -3.99 -1.50
CA LYS A 234 -17.85 -4.09 -1.06
C LYS A 234 -18.34 -2.79 -0.43
N TYR A 235 -17.46 -2.14 0.31
CA TYR A 235 -17.76 -0.95 1.09
C TYR A 235 -16.82 0.21 0.77
N TYR A 236 -17.20 1.40 1.22
CA TYR A 236 -16.31 2.56 1.24
C TYR A 236 -16.46 3.36 2.51
N VAL A 237 -15.39 4.08 2.85
CA VAL A 237 -15.34 5.21 3.77
C VAL A 237 -14.92 6.45 2.98
N ARG A 238 -15.27 7.64 3.44
CA ARG A 238 -15.01 8.88 2.70
C ARG A 238 -13.53 9.30 2.72
N ASN A 239 -12.86 9.09 3.85
CA ASN A 239 -11.49 9.55 4.08
C ASN A 239 -10.82 8.81 5.26
N THR A 240 -9.58 9.18 5.56
CA THR A 240 -8.78 8.59 6.65
C THR A 240 -9.40 8.82 8.05
N THR A 241 -10.15 9.89 8.24
CA THR A 241 -10.89 10.13 9.50
C THR A 241 -11.97 9.07 9.70
N GLU A 242 -12.68 8.69 8.65
CA GLU A 242 -13.69 7.64 8.74
C GLU A 242 -13.06 6.24 8.85
N VAL A 243 -11.87 6.02 8.31
CA VAL A 243 -11.09 4.80 8.63
C VAL A 243 -10.89 4.70 10.14
N ARG A 244 -10.43 5.79 10.77
CA ARG A 244 -10.24 5.81 12.23
C ARG A 244 -11.54 5.56 13.00
N LYS A 245 -12.67 6.15 12.57
CA LYS A 245 -13.98 5.89 13.18
C LYS A 245 -14.38 4.41 13.07
N PHE A 246 -14.14 3.80 11.93
CA PHE A 246 -14.41 2.37 11.73
C PHE A 246 -13.52 1.49 12.63
N LEU A 247 -12.24 1.82 12.77
CA LEU A 247 -11.34 1.12 13.70
C LEU A 247 -11.77 1.30 15.17
N GLN A 248 -12.27 2.48 15.56
CA GLN A 248 -12.83 2.73 16.90
C GLN A 248 -14.06 1.86 17.15
N TRP A 249 -14.95 1.77 16.16
CA TRP A 249 -16.10 0.90 16.23
C TRP A 249 -15.68 -0.59 16.31
N LEU A 250 -14.69 -1.05 15.55
CA LEU A 250 -14.16 -2.42 15.70
C LEU A 250 -13.68 -2.68 17.14
N LEU A 251 -13.01 -1.72 17.74
CA LEU A 251 -12.54 -1.83 19.13
C LEU A 251 -13.69 -1.89 20.14
N SER A 252 -14.80 -1.18 19.89
CA SER A 252 -15.96 -1.21 20.79
C SER A 252 -16.75 -2.54 20.76
N LEU A 253 -16.42 -3.45 19.84
CA LEU A 253 -17.00 -4.78 19.75
C LEU A 253 -16.23 -5.83 20.57
N MET A 254 -15.05 -5.45 21.10
CA MET A 254 -14.14 -6.33 21.87
C MET A 254 -14.38 -6.23 23.36
#